data_c210dbcc8899d532d34cdbf53a6bf9b6
#
_entry.id   c210dbcc8899d532d34cdbf53a6bf9b6
#
_cell.length_a   1.000
_cell.length_b   1.000
_cell.length_c   1.000
_cell.angle_alpha   90.00
_cell.angle_beta   90.00
_cell.angle_gamma   90.00
#
_symmetry.space_group_name_H-M   'P 1'
#
loop_
_entity.id
_entity.type
_entity.pdbx_description
1 polymer ?
#
loop_
_entity_poly.entity_id
_entity_poly.type
_entity_poly.pdbx_seq_one_letter_code
_entity_poly.pdbx_strand_id
1 'polypeptide(L)'
;MPESQCPDKTDYTVPQEHENGLKHTVGALAAAHAGVNTDGSQFYIIPSDGSAGHLDWEAGKDCSRDSCHTVYGYVTDGQNHVDSISKVETDGTTPVDPVRILSASVIN
;
A
#
# COMPACT_ATOMS: atom_id res chain seq x y z
N MET A 1 6.05 8.32 4.58
CA MET A 1 7.12 8.67 5.55
C MET A 1 8.47 8.50 4.89
N PRO A 2 9.32 9.50 4.94
CA PRO A 2 10.67 9.34 4.41
C PRO A 2 11.43 8.22 5.12
N GLU A 3 12.23 7.48 4.38
CA GLU A 3 12.99 6.34 4.89
C GLU A 3 13.87 6.72 6.09
N SER A 4 14.45 7.93 6.07
CA SER A 4 15.27 8.43 7.16
C SER A 4 14.52 8.62 8.47
N GLN A 5 13.19 8.62 8.44
CA GLN A 5 12.33 8.78 9.61
C GLN A 5 11.70 7.47 10.08
N CYS A 6 12.09 6.34 9.47
CA CYS A 6 11.59 5.03 9.85
C CYS A 6 12.60 4.35 10.78
N PRO A 7 12.40 4.42 12.14
CA PRO A 7 13.36 3.83 13.06
C PRO A 7 13.43 2.31 12.98
N ASP A 8 12.34 1.68 12.53
CA ASP A 8 12.21 0.23 12.46
C ASP A 8 12.26 -0.26 11.01
N LYS A 9 13.18 0.31 10.24
CA LYS A 9 13.37 -0.08 8.86
C LYS A 9 13.69 -1.58 8.78
N THR A 10 12.92 -2.29 7.95
CA THR A 10 13.15 -3.71 7.77
C THR A 10 14.34 -3.97 6.86
N ASP A 11 15.14 -4.96 7.19
CA ASP A 11 16.29 -5.40 6.39
C ASP A 11 15.94 -6.55 5.45
N TYR A 12 14.65 -6.86 5.32
CA TYR A 12 14.23 -8.01 4.52
C TYR A 12 13.30 -7.58 3.40
N THR A 13 13.26 -8.40 2.37
CA THR A 13 12.26 -8.35 1.31
C THR A 13 11.62 -9.72 1.16
N VAL A 14 10.40 -9.73 0.61
CA VAL A 14 9.68 -10.98 0.34
C VAL A 14 9.30 -11.04 -1.14
N PRO A 15 9.17 -12.24 -1.71
CA PRO A 15 8.73 -12.39 -3.10
C PRO A 15 7.32 -11.83 -3.30
N GLN A 16 7.06 -11.29 -4.47
CA GLN A 16 5.75 -10.79 -4.86
C GLN A 16 4.75 -11.94 -4.99
N GLU A 17 3.48 -11.64 -4.69
CA GLU A 17 2.37 -12.56 -4.86
C GLU A 17 1.24 -11.90 -5.65
N HIS A 18 1.58 -11.05 -6.63
CA HIS A 18 0.61 -10.27 -7.40
C HIS A 18 -0.31 -11.13 -8.28
N GLU A 19 0.04 -12.38 -8.56
CA GLU A 19 -0.75 -13.30 -9.38
C GLU A 19 -1.82 -14.05 -8.56
N ASN A 20 -2.40 -13.39 -7.57
CA ASN A 20 -3.38 -14.01 -6.66
C ASN A 20 -4.84 -13.71 -7.03
N GLY A 21 -5.08 -13.05 -8.14
CA GLY A 21 -6.43 -12.71 -8.60
C GLY A 21 -7.04 -11.48 -7.95
N LEU A 22 -6.37 -10.85 -7.00
CA LEU A 22 -6.87 -9.65 -6.32
C LEU A 22 -6.48 -8.40 -7.11
N LYS A 23 -7.34 -7.38 -7.07
CA LYS A 23 -7.18 -6.15 -7.84
C LYS A 23 -7.13 -4.93 -6.92
N HIS A 24 -6.54 -3.84 -7.44
CA HIS A 24 -6.43 -2.57 -6.72
C HIS A 24 -7.72 -1.76 -6.84
N THR A 25 -8.80 -2.29 -6.30
CA THR A 25 -10.07 -1.57 -6.20
C THR A 25 -10.12 -0.79 -4.88
N VAL A 26 -11.17 0.02 -4.70
CA VAL A 26 -11.33 0.81 -3.47
C VAL A 26 -11.23 -0.07 -2.23
N GLY A 27 -10.44 0.39 -1.26
CA GLY A 27 -10.21 -0.33 -0.01
C GLY A 27 -9.15 -1.41 -0.09
N ALA A 28 -8.52 -1.64 -1.25
CA ALA A 28 -7.45 -2.63 -1.36
C ALA A 28 -6.29 -2.28 -0.44
N LEU A 29 -5.81 -3.27 0.30
CA LEU A 29 -4.60 -3.21 1.12
C LEU A 29 -3.49 -3.93 0.35
N ALA A 30 -2.44 -3.24 0.03
CA ALA A 30 -1.41 -3.76 -0.87
C ALA A 30 0.00 -3.41 -0.40
N ALA A 31 0.97 -4.19 -0.86
CA ALA A 31 2.37 -3.99 -0.52
C ALA A 31 3.00 -2.89 -1.38
N ALA A 32 3.71 -1.98 -0.75
CA ALA A 32 4.60 -1.05 -1.42
C ALA A 32 5.94 -1.75 -1.70
N HIS A 33 6.54 -1.45 -2.86
CA HIS A 33 7.85 -1.99 -3.18
C HIS A 33 8.64 -1.02 -4.08
N ALA A 34 9.92 -1.33 -4.27
CA ALA A 34 10.83 -0.56 -5.11
C ALA A 34 11.29 -1.34 -6.35
N GLY A 35 10.48 -2.28 -6.82
CA GLY A 35 10.76 -3.13 -7.96
C GLY A 35 10.39 -4.57 -7.68
N VAL A 36 10.81 -5.47 -8.57
CA VAL A 36 10.47 -6.90 -8.49
C VAL A 36 11.02 -7.52 -7.20
N ASN A 37 10.18 -8.25 -6.49
CA ASN A 37 10.54 -9.00 -5.28
C ASN A 37 11.19 -8.13 -4.19
N THR A 38 10.74 -6.89 -4.05
CA THR A 38 11.23 -5.97 -3.01
C THR A 38 10.15 -5.59 -2.01
N ASP A 39 9.07 -6.38 -1.92
CA ASP A 39 8.05 -6.19 -0.89
C ASP A 39 8.68 -6.29 0.50
N GLY A 40 8.27 -5.42 1.38
CA GLY A 40 8.74 -5.40 2.77
C GLY A 40 7.58 -5.10 3.70
N SER A 41 7.82 -4.25 4.69
CA SER A 41 6.82 -3.92 5.71
C SER A 41 5.92 -2.73 5.34
N GLN A 42 6.18 -2.05 4.24
CA GLN A 42 5.36 -0.91 3.84
C GLN A 42 4.11 -1.37 3.08
N PHE A 43 3.01 -0.71 3.34
CA PHE A 43 1.75 -0.99 2.68
C PHE A 43 0.99 0.30 2.37
N TYR A 44 -0.04 0.20 1.55
CA TYR A 44 -0.94 1.31 1.26
C TYR A 44 -2.37 0.79 1.14
N ILE A 45 -3.32 1.70 1.27
CA ILE A 45 -4.76 1.40 1.15
C ILE A 45 -5.35 2.36 0.13
N ILE A 46 -6.18 1.84 -0.77
CA ILE A 46 -6.77 2.65 -1.85
C ILE A 46 -7.98 3.40 -1.30
N PRO A 47 -7.98 4.74 -1.34
CA PRO A 47 -9.15 5.53 -0.94
C PRO A 47 -10.27 5.47 -1.99
N SER A 48 -11.47 5.93 -1.62
CA SER A 48 -12.66 5.83 -2.47
C SER A 48 -12.54 6.60 -3.79
N ASP A 49 -11.76 7.68 -3.83
CA ASP A 49 -11.50 8.46 -5.03
C ASP A 49 -10.16 8.08 -5.70
N GLY A 50 -9.53 7.02 -5.22
CA GLY A 50 -8.26 6.54 -5.77
C GLY A 50 -8.45 5.75 -7.04
N SER A 51 -7.41 5.73 -7.87
CA SER A 51 -7.37 4.94 -9.10
C SER A 51 -6.00 4.29 -9.17
N ALA A 52 -5.96 2.97 -9.03
CA ALA A 52 -4.71 2.22 -8.96
C ALA A 52 -4.73 0.94 -9.81
N GLY A 53 -5.62 0.86 -10.80
CA GLY A 53 -5.68 -0.28 -11.71
C GLY A 53 -4.38 -0.52 -12.47
N HIS A 54 -3.58 0.52 -12.67
CA HIS A 54 -2.26 0.41 -13.32
C HIS A 54 -1.27 -0.43 -12.50
N LEU A 55 -1.54 -0.68 -11.23
CA LEU A 55 -0.70 -1.49 -10.35
C LEU A 55 -1.09 -2.97 -10.37
N ASP A 56 -2.22 -3.31 -11.00
CA ASP A 56 -2.69 -4.69 -11.11
C ASP A 56 -1.77 -5.52 -12.02
N TRP A 57 -1.59 -6.77 -11.64
CA TRP A 57 -0.99 -7.75 -12.55
C TRP A 57 -2.01 -8.23 -13.56
N GLU A 58 -1.56 -8.38 -14.80
CA GLU A 58 -2.31 -9.02 -15.88
C GLU A 58 -1.37 -9.94 -16.66
N ALA A 59 -1.92 -10.98 -17.25
CA ALA A 59 -1.14 -11.90 -18.06
C ALA A 59 -0.46 -11.15 -19.22
N GLY A 60 0.86 -11.33 -19.35
CA GLY A 60 1.65 -10.67 -20.38
C GLY A 60 2.15 -9.28 -19.99
N LYS A 61 1.80 -8.77 -18.82
CA LYS A 61 2.28 -7.48 -18.35
C LYS A 61 3.74 -7.56 -17.90
N ASP A 62 4.50 -6.53 -18.25
CA ASP A 62 5.88 -6.41 -17.79
C ASP A 62 5.91 -5.89 -16.35
N CYS A 63 6.30 -6.75 -15.41
CA CYS A 63 6.41 -6.43 -14.00
C CYS A 63 7.84 -6.10 -13.57
N SER A 64 8.76 -5.84 -14.53
CA SER A 64 10.17 -5.56 -14.23
C SER A 64 10.40 -4.25 -13.49
N ARG A 65 9.37 -3.41 -13.38
CA ARG A 65 9.38 -2.16 -12.63
C ARG A 65 8.36 -2.25 -11.50
N ASP A 66 8.03 -1.12 -10.88
CA ASP A 66 7.07 -1.02 -9.77
C ASP A 66 5.61 -0.98 -10.26
N SER A 67 5.27 -1.83 -11.22
CA SER A 67 3.97 -1.85 -11.86
C SER A 67 3.09 -3.06 -11.53
N CYS A 68 3.59 -3.97 -10.70
CA CYS A 68 2.83 -5.15 -10.26
C CYS A 68 2.96 -5.23 -8.75
N HIS A 69 1.94 -4.78 -8.04
CA HIS A 69 1.93 -4.79 -6.58
C HIS A 69 1.03 -5.90 -6.06
N THR A 70 1.42 -6.48 -4.94
CA THR A 70 0.65 -7.55 -4.30
C THR A 70 -0.49 -6.95 -3.48
N VAL A 71 -1.73 -7.34 -3.78
CA VAL A 71 -2.90 -7.03 -2.95
C VAL A 71 -3.08 -8.15 -1.94
N TYR A 72 -3.20 -7.80 -0.65
CA TYR A 72 -3.37 -8.78 0.42
C TYR A 72 -4.82 -8.95 0.84
N GLY A 73 -5.64 -7.92 0.67
CA GLY A 73 -7.02 -7.96 1.10
C GLY A 73 -7.69 -6.61 0.94
N TYR A 74 -8.80 -6.43 1.63
CA TYR A 74 -9.63 -5.23 1.49
C TYR A 74 -10.14 -4.77 2.84
N VAL A 75 -10.33 -3.45 2.98
CA VAL A 75 -10.96 -2.86 4.15
C VAL A 75 -12.40 -3.34 4.23
N THR A 76 -12.80 -3.85 5.39
CA THR A 76 -14.18 -4.30 5.66
C THR A 76 -14.97 -3.30 6.48
N ASP A 77 -14.29 -2.40 7.21
CA ASP A 77 -14.91 -1.37 8.03
C ASP A 77 -13.93 -0.21 8.18
N GLY A 78 -14.44 1.01 8.17
CA GLY A 78 -13.60 2.19 8.36
C GLY A 78 -13.09 2.83 7.07
N GLN A 79 -13.65 2.52 5.91
CA GLN A 79 -13.24 3.15 4.65
C GLN A 79 -13.33 4.67 4.70
N ASN A 80 -14.31 5.22 5.44
CA ASN A 80 -14.43 6.66 5.63
C ASN A 80 -13.21 7.27 6.32
N HIS A 81 -12.54 6.55 7.19
CA HIS A 81 -11.30 6.99 7.83
C HIS A 81 -10.15 7.00 6.84
N VAL A 82 -10.06 5.99 5.97
CA VAL A 82 -9.08 5.97 4.88
C VAL A 82 -9.25 7.19 3.99
N ASP A 83 -10.48 7.51 3.63
CA ASP A 83 -10.81 8.66 2.79
C ASP A 83 -10.43 9.98 3.46
N SER A 84 -10.69 10.10 4.77
CA SER A 84 -10.31 11.29 5.54
C SER A 84 -8.79 11.47 5.59
N ILE A 85 -8.05 10.40 5.80
CA ILE A 85 -6.58 10.44 5.82
C ILE A 85 -6.03 10.88 4.47
N SER A 86 -6.63 10.42 3.37
CA SER A 86 -6.18 10.75 2.02
C SER A 86 -6.31 12.24 1.70
N LYS A 87 -7.11 12.98 2.49
CA LYS A 87 -7.42 14.40 2.27
C LYS A 87 -6.77 15.34 3.28
N VAL A 88 -5.88 14.84 4.14
CA VAL A 88 -5.19 15.70 5.11
C VAL A 88 -4.27 16.68 4.39
N GLU A 89 -4.05 17.82 5.04
CA GLU A 89 -3.15 18.84 4.51
C GLU A 89 -1.73 18.30 4.41
N THR A 90 -1.09 18.55 3.27
CA THR A 90 0.25 18.08 2.99
C THR A 90 1.16 19.22 2.58
N ASP A 91 2.46 19.04 2.82
CA ASP A 91 3.54 19.83 2.25
C ASP A 91 4.23 18.95 1.21
N GLY A 92 3.95 19.19 -0.06
CA GLY A 92 4.32 18.25 -1.10
C GLY A 92 3.52 16.95 -0.97
N THR A 93 4.18 15.85 -0.67
CA THR A 93 3.54 14.55 -0.44
C THR A 93 3.53 14.14 1.04
N THR A 94 4.06 15.00 1.93
CA THR A 94 4.18 14.68 3.35
C THR A 94 3.06 15.37 4.13
N PRO A 95 2.28 14.63 4.95
CA PRO A 95 1.27 15.26 5.80
C PRO A 95 1.90 16.29 6.75
N VAL A 96 1.26 17.44 6.87
CA VAL A 96 1.70 18.50 7.80
C VAL A 96 1.67 17.97 9.22
N ASP A 97 0.57 17.29 9.60
CA ASP A 97 0.45 16.58 10.86
C ASP A 97 0.60 15.08 10.58
N PRO A 98 1.61 14.40 11.14
CA PRO A 98 1.81 12.98 10.87
C PRO A 98 0.60 12.13 11.26
N VAL A 99 0.24 11.20 10.38
CA VAL A 99 -0.77 10.17 10.67
C VAL A 99 -0.02 8.93 11.13
N ARG A 100 -0.34 8.42 12.32
CA ARG A 100 0.37 7.32 12.94
C ARG A 100 -0.55 6.15 13.22
N ILE A 101 -0.03 4.94 13.04
CA ILE A 101 -0.68 3.72 13.51
C ILE A 101 -0.31 3.54 14.97
N LEU A 102 -1.29 3.68 15.86
CA LEU A 102 -1.05 3.53 17.29
C LEU A 102 -1.00 2.07 17.71
N SER A 103 -1.75 1.22 17.04
CA SER A 103 -1.78 -0.22 17.30
C SER A 103 -2.28 -0.96 16.07
N ALA A 104 -1.85 -2.20 15.95
CA ALA A 104 -2.37 -3.13 14.95
C ALA A 104 -2.39 -4.52 15.57
N SER A 105 -3.46 -5.26 15.33
CA SER A 105 -3.60 -6.62 15.86
C SER A 105 -4.35 -7.49 14.88
N VAL A 106 -4.04 -8.78 14.92
CA VAL A 106 -4.75 -9.78 14.14
C VAL A 106 -5.92 -10.29 14.97
N ILE A 107 -7.11 -10.28 14.38
CA ILE A 107 -8.32 -10.83 15.00
C ILE A 107 -8.70 -12.15 14.32
N ASN A 108 -9.05 -13.12 15.13
CA ASN A 108 -9.43 -14.45 14.66
C ASN A 108 -10.92 -14.70 14.87
#